data_75d810fd0a052743ef41b97221a1e82c
#
_entry.id   75d810fd0a052743ef41b97221a1e82c
#
_cell.length_a   1.000
_cell.length_b   1.000
_cell.length_c   1.000
_cell.angle_alpha   90.00
_cell.angle_beta   90.00
_cell.angle_gamma   90.00
#
_symmetry.space_group_name_H-M   'P 1'
#
loop_
_entity.id
_entity.type
_entity.pdbx_description
1 polymer ?
#
loop_
_entity_poly.entity_id
_entity_poly.type
_entity_poly.pdbx_seq_one_letter_code
_entity_poly.pdbx_strand_id
1 'polypeptide(L)'
;EYRQISMLSIEGQTAVYSGKNNESIIDDFHEDNFVTSGNMLGGDQVISSIKDYYQKANTILPLAERLLECLKQGAQAGGDKRGLLSAAMLILHPDQAPLSLRIDHHEDPITQLDLLYQKVTSGDYYEWTKTVPTRNNPYRYK
;
A
#
# COMPACT_ATOMS: atom_id res chain seq x y z
N GLU A 1 11.09 12.39 18.97
CA GLU A 1 9.82 13.12 19.15
C GLU A 1 9.25 13.70 17.82
N TYR A 2 10.04 13.82 16.77
CA TYR A 2 9.66 14.32 15.43
C TYR A 2 9.49 13.21 14.39
N ARG A 3 9.41 11.94 14.81
CA ARG A 3 9.34 10.80 13.89
C ARG A 3 8.06 10.02 14.09
N GLN A 4 7.62 9.41 13.01
CA GLN A 4 6.61 8.36 13.02
C GLN A 4 7.23 7.10 12.43
N ILE A 5 7.01 5.95 13.04
CA ILE A 5 7.56 4.66 12.62
C ILE A 5 6.47 3.62 12.77
N SER A 6 6.24 2.87 11.72
CA SER A 6 5.36 1.69 11.72
C SER A 6 6.17 0.45 11.43
N MET A 7 5.84 -0.64 12.10
CA MET A 7 6.52 -1.91 11.97
C MET A 7 5.50 -3.04 11.84
N LEU A 8 5.79 -3.97 10.95
CA LEU A 8 5.04 -5.23 10.78
C LEU A 8 6.06 -6.35 10.64
N SER A 9 6.01 -7.34 11.53
CA SER A 9 6.87 -8.53 11.46
C SER A 9 6.33 -9.55 10.46
N ILE A 10 7.16 -10.51 10.09
CA ILE A 10 6.72 -11.62 9.22
C ILE A 10 5.73 -12.57 9.91
N GLU A 11 5.67 -12.53 11.24
CA GLU A 11 4.70 -13.27 12.06
C GLU A 11 3.38 -12.48 12.25
N GLY A 12 3.26 -11.30 11.66
CA GLY A 12 2.05 -10.47 11.74
C GLY A 12 1.98 -9.52 12.94
N GLN A 13 3.00 -9.49 13.81
CA GLN A 13 3.04 -8.56 14.93
C GLN A 13 3.27 -7.13 14.43
N THR A 14 2.58 -6.18 15.03
CA THR A 14 2.63 -4.77 14.63
C THR A 14 2.99 -3.86 15.79
N ALA A 15 3.62 -2.75 15.48
CA ALA A 15 3.88 -1.65 16.41
C ALA A 15 3.90 -0.32 15.67
N VAL A 16 3.45 0.74 16.34
CA VAL A 16 3.54 2.12 15.83
C VAL A 16 4.10 3.03 16.91
N TYR A 17 4.88 3.99 16.49
CA TYR A 17 5.31 5.11 17.31
C TYR A 17 5.05 6.41 16.54
N SER A 18 4.26 7.30 17.11
CA SER A 18 3.99 8.65 16.61
C SER A 18 4.52 9.68 17.60
N GLY A 19 5.58 10.39 17.23
CA GLY A 19 6.22 11.38 18.09
C GLY A 19 5.35 12.62 18.26
N LYS A 20 5.22 13.11 19.50
CA LYS A 20 4.35 14.23 19.88
C LYS A 20 4.67 15.59 19.20
N ASN A 21 5.90 15.72 18.69
CA ASN A 21 6.35 16.94 17.99
C ASN A 21 6.35 16.75 16.46
N ASN A 22 5.73 15.71 15.95
CA ASN A 22 5.58 15.51 14.51
C ASN A 22 4.53 16.47 13.93
N GLU A 23 4.55 16.65 12.61
CA GLU A 23 3.62 17.55 11.91
C GLU A 23 2.16 17.05 12.02
N SER A 24 1.29 17.96 12.43
CA SER A 24 -0.16 17.72 12.49
C SER A 24 -0.79 17.68 11.07
N ILE A 25 -1.83 16.98 10.80
CA ILE A 25 -2.50 15.96 11.60
C ILE A 25 -1.67 14.67 11.52
N ILE A 26 -1.49 13.99 12.64
CA ILE A 26 -0.79 12.72 12.74
C ILE A 26 -1.75 11.69 13.31
N ASP A 27 -1.83 10.52 12.70
CA ASP A 27 -2.68 9.44 13.15
C ASP A 27 -2.09 8.08 12.76
N ASP A 28 -2.49 7.03 13.45
CA ASP A 28 -2.11 5.66 13.16
C ASP A 28 -3.16 4.65 13.65
N PHE A 29 -3.14 3.48 13.06
CA PHE A 29 -3.88 2.33 13.51
C PHE A 29 -3.07 1.06 13.25
N HIS A 30 -3.11 0.12 14.19
CA HIS A 30 -2.49 -1.18 14.01
C HIS A 30 -3.28 -2.30 14.70
N GLU A 31 -3.26 -3.45 14.08
CA GLU A 31 -3.77 -4.73 14.59
C GLU A 31 -2.94 -5.87 13.97
N ASP A 32 -3.15 -7.10 14.37
CA ASP A 32 -2.40 -8.24 13.81
C ASP A 32 -2.50 -8.26 12.27
N ASN A 33 -1.33 -8.37 11.63
CA ASN A 33 -1.17 -8.36 10.17
C ASN A 33 -1.53 -7.07 9.43
N PHE A 34 -1.83 -5.97 10.14
CA PHE A 34 -2.15 -4.71 9.50
C PHE A 34 -1.67 -3.51 10.30
N VAL A 35 -1.01 -2.59 9.62
CA VAL A 35 -0.63 -1.28 10.18
C VAL A 35 -0.83 -0.20 9.13
N THR A 36 -1.38 0.93 9.55
CA THR A 36 -1.48 2.16 8.76
C THR A 36 -1.10 3.35 9.61
N SER A 37 -0.41 4.30 9.04
CA SER A 37 0.01 5.51 9.73
C SER A 37 0.24 6.65 8.74
N GLY A 38 0.09 7.87 9.20
CA GLY A 38 0.36 9.06 8.40
C GLY A 38 0.58 10.30 9.25
N ASN A 39 1.29 11.24 8.69
CA ASN A 39 1.45 12.58 9.23
C ASN A 39 1.26 13.60 8.11
N MET A 40 1.10 14.87 8.46
CA MET A 40 0.70 15.93 7.52
C MET A 40 -0.61 15.59 6.79
N LEU A 41 -1.50 14.85 7.45
CA LEU A 41 -2.74 14.41 6.87
C LEU A 41 -3.67 15.60 6.57
N GLY A 42 -4.44 15.48 5.49
CA GLY A 42 -5.42 16.49 5.07
C GLY A 42 -6.73 16.45 5.85
N GLY A 43 -6.92 15.48 6.75
CA GLY A 43 -8.09 15.35 7.59
C GLY A 43 -7.98 14.21 8.60
N ASP A 44 -8.76 14.29 9.68
CA ASP A 44 -8.80 13.29 10.76
C ASP A 44 -9.38 11.94 10.32
N GLN A 45 -10.04 11.91 9.14
CA GLN A 45 -10.68 10.70 8.61
C GLN A 45 -9.76 9.83 7.75
N VAL A 46 -8.53 10.27 7.45
CA VAL A 46 -7.64 9.56 6.50
C VAL A 46 -7.34 8.15 6.99
N ILE A 47 -6.84 8.00 8.20
CA ILE A 47 -6.47 6.68 8.76
C ILE A 47 -7.71 5.82 9.04
N SER A 48 -8.77 6.40 9.58
CA SER A 48 -10.02 5.67 9.84
C SER A 48 -10.67 5.15 8.57
N SER A 49 -10.64 5.90 7.47
CA SER A 49 -11.17 5.46 6.17
C SER A 49 -10.37 4.28 5.59
N ILE A 50 -9.04 4.32 5.69
CA ILE A 50 -8.16 3.21 5.28
C ILE A 50 -8.46 1.96 6.10
N LYS A 51 -8.48 2.10 7.43
CA LYS A 51 -8.78 1.00 8.37
C LYS A 51 -10.15 0.38 8.07
N ASP A 52 -11.18 1.21 8.01
CA ASP A 52 -12.57 0.75 7.82
C ASP A 52 -12.73 -0.01 6.50
N TYR A 53 -12.10 0.47 5.44
CA TYR A 53 -12.09 -0.26 4.17
C TYR A 53 -11.35 -1.60 4.32
N TYR A 54 -10.13 -1.60 4.87
CA TYR A 54 -9.32 -2.82 4.99
C TYR A 54 -10.04 -3.91 5.80
N GLN A 55 -10.67 -3.54 6.92
CA GLN A 55 -11.40 -4.47 7.78
C GLN A 55 -12.69 -5.02 7.13
N LYS A 56 -13.36 -4.21 6.29
CA LYS A 56 -14.58 -4.60 5.58
C LYS A 56 -14.32 -5.28 4.24
N ALA A 57 -13.12 -5.12 3.69
CA ALA A 57 -12.79 -5.60 2.37
C ALA A 57 -12.89 -7.12 2.29
N ASN A 58 -13.43 -7.58 1.16
CA ASN A 58 -13.51 -9.01 0.88
C ASN A 58 -12.09 -9.61 0.76
N THR A 59 -11.76 -10.53 1.65
CA THR A 59 -10.46 -11.22 1.67
C THR A 59 -10.20 -12.13 0.46
N ILE A 60 -11.21 -12.38 -0.36
CA ILE A 60 -11.07 -13.09 -1.65
C ILE A 60 -10.36 -12.21 -2.69
N LEU A 61 -10.44 -10.88 -2.57
CA LEU A 61 -9.73 -9.98 -3.47
C LEU A 61 -8.21 -10.10 -3.29
N PRO A 62 -7.43 -10.00 -4.38
CA PRO A 62 -5.97 -9.94 -4.30
C PRO A 62 -5.51 -8.85 -3.33
N LEU A 63 -4.43 -9.12 -2.59
CA LEU A 63 -3.88 -8.15 -1.62
C LEU A 63 -3.56 -6.81 -2.28
N ALA A 64 -3.02 -6.82 -3.50
CA ALA A 64 -2.71 -5.61 -4.26
C ALA A 64 -3.95 -4.73 -4.50
N GLU A 65 -5.08 -5.32 -4.87
CA GLU A 65 -6.34 -4.59 -5.07
C GLU A 65 -6.86 -4.00 -3.77
N ARG A 66 -6.79 -4.77 -2.69
CA ARG A 66 -7.20 -4.29 -1.36
C ARG A 66 -6.35 -3.11 -0.90
N LEU A 67 -5.03 -3.17 -1.07
CA LEU A 67 -4.13 -2.07 -0.69
C LEU A 67 -4.28 -0.85 -1.60
N LEU A 68 -4.51 -1.05 -2.90
CA LEU A 68 -4.80 0.05 -3.83
C LEU A 68 -6.07 0.79 -3.44
N GLU A 69 -7.13 0.05 -3.11
CA GLU A 69 -8.37 0.67 -2.61
C GLU A 69 -8.18 1.38 -1.26
N CYS A 70 -7.35 0.84 -0.36
CA CYS A 70 -6.97 1.56 0.87
C CYS A 70 -6.32 2.92 0.56
N LEU A 71 -5.41 2.97 -0.42
CA LEU A 71 -4.80 4.24 -0.87
C LEU A 71 -5.85 5.21 -1.43
N LYS A 72 -6.82 4.71 -2.22
CA LYS A 72 -7.93 5.52 -2.74
C LYS A 72 -8.79 6.09 -1.62
N GLN A 73 -9.14 5.27 -0.62
CA GLN A 73 -9.93 5.72 0.54
C GLN A 73 -9.20 6.80 1.32
N GLY A 74 -7.89 6.62 1.58
CA GLY A 74 -7.08 7.62 2.24
C GLY A 74 -6.99 8.93 1.46
N ALA A 75 -6.81 8.86 0.14
CA ALA A 75 -6.79 10.02 -0.73
C ALA A 75 -8.11 10.79 -0.73
N GLN A 76 -9.25 10.08 -0.83
CA GLN A 76 -10.59 10.66 -0.81
C GLN A 76 -10.94 11.29 0.55
N ALA A 77 -10.40 10.76 1.64
CA ALA A 77 -10.60 11.29 2.98
C ALA A 77 -9.71 12.51 3.32
N GLY A 78 -8.90 12.96 2.36
CA GLY A 78 -8.08 14.15 2.51
C GLY A 78 -6.60 13.97 2.15
N GLY A 79 -6.09 12.75 2.17
CA GLY A 79 -4.70 12.43 1.81
C GLY A 79 -3.67 13.23 2.59
N ASP A 80 -2.71 13.82 1.88
CA ASP A 80 -1.71 14.74 2.43
C ASP A 80 -2.18 16.20 2.31
N LYS A 81 -2.05 17.00 3.38
CA LYS A 81 -2.48 18.41 3.39
C LYS A 81 -1.79 19.29 2.35
N ARG A 82 -0.65 18.84 1.81
CA ARG A 82 0.11 19.54 0.76
C ARG A 82 -0.32 19.13 -0.65
N GLY A 83 -1.17 18.13 -0.78
CA GLY A 83 -1.54 17.44 -2.01
C GLY A 83 -0.73 16.15 -2.22
N LEU A 84 -1.35 15.18 -2.88
CA LEU A 84 -0.71 13.93 -3.25
C LEU A 84 -0.03 14.11 -4.61
N LEU A 85 1.29 13.89 -4.66
CA LEU A 85 2.09 14.00 -5.90
C LEU A 85 2.81 12.72 -6.26
N SER A 86 2.81 11.71 -5.38
CA SER A 86 3.45 10.42 -5.60
C SER A 86 2.67 9.30 -4.92
N ALA A 87 2.80 8.09 -5.44
CA ALA A 87 2.24 6.88 -4.84
C ALA A 87 3.08 5.66 -5.21
N ALA A 88 3.15 4.68 -4.33
CA ALA A 88 3.87 3.44 -4.60
C ALA A 88 3.20 2.25 -3.91
N MET A 89 3.38 1.06 -4.48
CA MET A 89 2.94 -0.21 -3.92
C MET A 89 4.00 -1.28 -4.19
N LEU A 90 4.31 -2.07 -3.17
CA LEU A 90 5.18 -3.24 -3.28
C LEU A 90 4.46 -4.46 -2.69
N ILE A 91 4.32 -5.50 -3.49
CA ILE A 91 3.81 -6.81 -3.05
C ILE A 91 4.90 -7.86 -3.26
N LEU A 92 5.20 -8.59 -2.23
CA LEU A 92 6.14 -9.71 -2.24
C LEU A 92 5.39 -11.01 -1.92
N HIS A 93 5.61 -12.02 -2.72
CA HIS A 93 5.04 -13.35 -2.53
C HIS A 93 6.08 -14.42 -2.90
N PRO A 94 6.19 -15.54 -2.13
CA PRO A 94 7.20 -16.59 -2.40
C PRO A 94 7.10 -17.24 -3.78
N ASP A 95 5.90 -17.30 -4.35
CA ASP A 95 5.59 -17.98 -5.61
C ASP A 95 5.24 -17.09 -6.79
N GLN A 96 5.38 -15.77 -6.62
CA GLN A 96 5.09 -14.79 -7.67
C GLN A 96 6.25 -13.83 -7.86
N ALA A 97 6.35 -13.26 -9.07
CA ALA A 97 7.24 -12.14 -9.30
C ALA A 97 6.87 -10.97 -8.36
N PRO A 98 7.86 -10.23 -7.82
CA PRO A 98 7.58 -9.02 -7.07
C PRO A 98 6.75 -8.04 -7.88
N LEU A 99 5.65 -7.55 -7.32
CA LEU A 99 4.88 -6.47 -7.91
C LEU A 99 5.34 -5.15 -7.28
N SER A 100 6.11 -4.36 -8.02
CA SER A 100 6.61 -3.06 -7.57
C SER A 100 6.13 -1.98 -8.53
N LEU A 101 5.23 -1.14 -8.06
CA LEU A 101 4.62 -0.05 -8.82
C LEU A 101 4.95 1.29 -8.18
N ARG A 102 5.32 2.29 -9.00
CA ARG A 102 5.65 3.63 -8.52
C ARG A 102 5.22 4.70 -9.50
N ILE A 103 4.65 5.74 -8.92
CA ILE A 103 4.41 7.03 -9.58
C ILE A 103 5.20 8.05 -8.77
N ASP A 104 6.33 8.49 -9.30
CA ASP A 104 7.24 9.38 -8.58
C ASP A 104 6.77 10.84 -8.57
N HIS A 105 6.05 11.25 -9.62
CA HIS A 105 5.44 12.58 -9.69
C HIS A 105 4.27 12.60 -10.68
N HIS A 106 3.07 12.97 -10.21
CA HIS A 106 1.88 13.23 -11.02
C HIS A 106 0.86 14.02 -10.20
N GLU A 107 0.02 14.82 -10.85
CA GLU A 107 -1.08 15.56 -10.18
C GLU A 107 -2.17 14.65 -9.62
N ASP A 108 -2.35 13.47 -10.21
CA ASP A 108 -3.25 12.42 -9.75
C ASP A 108 -2.49 11.07 -9.69
N PRO A 109 -1.62 10.85 -8.68
CA PRO A 109 -0.76 9.69 -8.62
C PRO A 109 -1.52 8.39 -8.29
N ILE A 110 -2.65 8.48 -7.60
CA ILE A 110 -3.44 7.30 -7.21
C ILE A 110 -4.13 6.69 -8.43
N THR A 111 -4.77 7.50 -9.27
CA THR A 111 -5.34 7.02 -10.54
C THR A 111 -4.26 6.47 -11.47
N GLN A 112 -3.09 7.11 -11.53
CA GLN A 112 -1.99 6.59 -12.34
C GLN A 112 -1.44 5.26 -11.82
N LEU A 113 -1.37 5.09 -10.50
CA LEU A 113 -0.97 3.82 -9.89
C LEU A 113 -1.97 2.70 -10.20
N ASP A 114 -3.27 3.00 -10.20
CA ASP A 114 -4.33 2.06 -10.59
C ASP A 114 -4.23 1.66 -12.07
N LEU A 115 -4.06 2.62 -12.95
CA LEU A 115 -3.85 2.34 -14.38
C LEU A 115 -2.60 1.49 -14.62
N LEU A 116 -1.51 1.78 -13.90
CA LEU A 116 -0.29 0.98 -13.96
C LEU A 116 -0.52 -0.44 -13.44
N TYR A 117 -1.26 -0.59 -12.33
CA TYR A 117 -1.65 -1.91 -11.81
C TYR A 117 -2.43 -2.72 -12.84
N GLN A 118 -3.46 -2.16 -13.43
CA GLN A 118 -4.26 -2.83 -14.48
C GLN A 118 -3.39 -3.27 -15.66
N LYS A 119 -2.45 -2.42 -16.08
CA LYS A 119 -1.55 -2.71 -17.19
C LYS A 119 -0.59 -3.86 -16.90
N VAL A 120 -0.02 -3.92 -15.70
CA VAL A 120 0.97 -4.96 -15.36
C VAL A 120 0.35 -6.28 -14.92
N THR A 121 -0.94 -6.28 -14.59
CA THR A 121 -1.71 -7.48 -14.23
C THR A 121 -2.55 -8.04 -15.39
N SER A 122 -2.27 -7.61 -16.61
CA SER A 122 -2.97 -8.07 -17.82
C SER A 122 -2.03 -8.19 -19.02
N GLY A 123 -2.47 -8.92 -20.05
CA GLY A 123 -1.75 -9.07 -21.31
C GLY A 123 -0.43 -9.83 -21.21
N ASP A 124 0.40 -9.71 -22.25
CA ASP A 124 1.61 -10.51 -22.44
C ASP A 124 2.65 -10.34 -21.32
N TYR A 125 2.77 -9.13 -20.77
CA TYR A 125 3.66 -8.89 -19.65
C TYR A 125 3.24 -9.70 -18.42
N TYR A 126 1.98 -9.72 -18.09
CA TYR A 126 1.45 -10.51 -16.97
C TYR A 126 1.68 -12.01 -17.20
N GLU A 127 1.41 -12.50 -18.39
CA GLU A 127 1.69 -13.91 -18.73
C GLU A 127 3.19 -14.25 -18.60
N TRP A 128 4.06 -13.35 -19.05
CA TRP A 128 5.49 -13.52 -18.84
C TRP A 128 5.89 -13.56 -17.37
N THR A 129 5.31 -12.73 -16.49
CA THR A 129 5.63 -12.75 -15.05
C THR A 129 5.34 -14.10 -14.38
N LYS A 130 4.42 -14.88 -14.92
CA LYS A 130 4.12 -16.23 -14.44
C LYS A 130 5.21 -17.26 -14.76
N THR A 131 6.11 -16.94 -15.68
CA THR A 131 7.20 -17.82 -16.11
C THR A 131 8.54 -17.53 -15.41
N VAL A 132 8.66 -16.40 -14.69
CA VAL A 132 9.91 -16.05 -14.03
C VAL A 132 10.19 -16.97 -12.82
N PRO A 133 11.47 -17.20 -12.50
CA PRO A 133 11.84 -17.95 -11.29
C PRO A 133 11.29 -17.31 -10.02
N THR A 134 10.90 -18.14 -9.07
CA THR A 134 10.41 -17.71 -7.75
C THR A 134 11.18 -18.45 -6.65
N ARG A 135 11.00 -18.04 -5.40
CA ARG A 135 11.65 -18.67 -4.26
C ARG A 135 11.37 -20.18 -4.19
N ASN A 136 10.11 -20.57 -4.39
CA ASN A 136 9.70 -21.98 -4.29
C ASN A 136 9.85 -22.74 -5.63
N ASN A 137 10.05 -22.03 -6.74
CA ASN A 137 10.31 -22.62 -8.06
C ASN A 137 11.42 -21.87 -8.80
N PRO A 138 12.69 -22.06 -8.39
CA PRO A 138 13.83 -21.34 -8.97
C PRO A 138 14.18 -21.73 -10.42
N TYR A 139 13.54 -22.80 -10.94
CA TYR A 139 13.79 -23.33 -12.30
C TYR A 139 12.56 -23.24 -13.20
N ARG A 140 11.59 -22.38 -12.89
CA ARG A 140 10.31 -22.29 -13.61
C ARG A 140 10.42 -22.09 -15.12
N TYR A 141 11.48 -21.44 -15.59
CA TYR A 141 11.71 -21.15 -17.03
C TYR A 141 12.44 -22.24 -17.81
N LYS A 142 12.68 -23.40 -17.24
CA LYS A 142 13.33 -24.56 -17.88
C LYS A 142 12.32 -25.55 -18.41
#